data_3479983ac845c417c828f69d569ceb7f
#
_entry.id   3479983ac845c417c828f69d569ceb7f
#
_cell.length_a   1.000
_cell.length_b   1.000
_cell.length_c   1.000
_cell.angle_alpha   90.00
_cell.angle_beta   90.00
_cell.angle_gamma   90.00
#
_symmetry.space_group_name_H-M   'P 1'
#
loop_
_entity.id
_entity.type
_entity.pdbx_description
1 polymer ?
#
loop_
_entity_poly.entity_id
_entity_poly.type
_entity_poly.pdbx_seq_one_letter_code
_entity_poly.pdbx_strand_id
1 'polypeptide(L)'
;MRATIVILSLALCATCAMALDQVRPIRAVANSAENFATSFVKAVSSENKGKNLISSPLSAHIVLSMAAYGAAGKTAQEMRQSLHLPENDAMSRQGFQSLIDQLNNVENVTLEVANKMYLAEGLTLKPKYKQLTADNFRSEASQIKVEQPTESANLVNGWVKERTHDKIQEIVKPDDINPDTRMLLLNAVYFKGKWAQKFKKESTEDRTFHLDEKNEKKVPTMYNMGEYFYGELPDLKARFIELPYENKYLKMVIIVPDEINGLNNILNNLESFNYTRLASSGSKRDVHLHLPKFKIESSIDLREPLSQMGMSNMFSDSADFSGISNVPLKVAKVLQKAYIEVNEEGSEAAAVTAMKMAPAMAPAPPRLDPTIHADRPFYHVILKDNLILFAGAVHSP
;
A
#
# COMPACT_ATOMS: atom_id res chain seq x y z
N MET A 1 -17.07 -51.46 -0.20
CA MET A 1 -17.63 -50.15 -0.49
C MET A 1 -17.74 -49.20 0.73
N ARG A 2 -18.26 -49.60 1.89
CA ARG A 2 -18.38 -48.69 3.07
C ARG A 2 -17.04 -48.20 3.65
N ALA A 3 -16.00 -49.04 3.69
CA ALA A 3 -14.67 -48.64 4.22
C ALA A 3 -13.95 -47.61 3.32
N THR A 4 -14.10 -47.72 2.01
CA THR A 4 -13.47 -46.80 1.04
C THR A 4 -14.09 -45.40 1.07
N ILE A 5 -15.39 -45.29 1.33
CA ILE A 5 -16.09 -44.01 1.47
C ILE A 5 -15.70 -43.30 2.74
N VAL A 6 -15.48 -44.02 3.87
CA VAL A 6 -15.04 -43.45 5.13
C VAL A 6 -13.61 -42.92 5.03
N ILE A 7 -12.71 -43.63 4.35
CA ILE A 7 -11.32 -43.18 4.14
C ILE A 7 -11.27 -41.94 3.23
N LEU A 8 -12.08 -41.86 2.18
CA LEU A 8 -12.16 -40.66 1.33
C LEU A 8 -12.75 -39.44 2.08
N SER A 9 -13.78 -39.66 2.92
CA SER A 9 -14.35 -38.56 3.71
C SER A 9 -13.41 -38.04 4.80
N LEU A 10 -12.62 -38.91 5.44
CA LEU A 10 -11.59 -38.53 6.40
C LEU A 10 -10.40 -37.81 5.74
N ALA A 11 -9.98 -38.24 4.54
CA ALA A 11 -8.93 -37.55 3.77
C ALA A 11 -9.40 -36.15 3.30
N LEU A 12 -10.65 -36.05 2.84
CA LEU A 12 -11.23 -34.75 2.46
C LEU A 12 -11.40 -33.79 3.64
N CYS A 13 -11.76 -34.32 4.82
CA CYS A 13 -11.87 -33.56 6.05
C CYS A 13 -10.49 -33.10 6.55
N ALA A 14 -9.47 -33.94 6.46
CA ALA A 14 -8.09 -33.62 6.84
C ALA A 14 -7.46 -32.55 5.92
N THR A 15 -7.66 -32.64 4.60
CA THR A 15 -7.21 -31.65 3.65
C THR A 15 -7.95 -30.31 3.81
N CYS A 16 -9.24 -30.34 4.11
CA CYS A 16 -10.02 -29.15 4.39
C CYS A 16 -9.59 -28.49 5.72
N ALA A 17 -9.30 -29.28 6.75
CA ALA A 17 -8.78 -28.79 8.04
C ALA A 17 -7.38 -28.17 7.90
N MET A 18 -6.46 -28.81 7.16
CA MET A 18 -5.14 -28.24 6.86
C MET A 18 -5.21 -26.94 6.04
N ALA A 19 -6.12 -26.87 5.08
CA ALA A 19 -6.34 -25.63 4.30
C ALA A 19 -6.88 -24.49 5.19
N LEU A 20 -7.81 -24.81 6.11
CA LEU A 20 -8.34 -23.84 7.08
C LEU A 20 -7.28 -23.37 8.08
N ASP A 21 -6.38 -24.24 8.52
CA ASP A 21 -5.27 -23.86 9.41
C ASP A 21 -4.23 -22.96 8.74
N GLN A 22 -4.04 -23.04 7.44
CA GLN A 22 -3.17 -22.12 6.68
C GLN A 22 -3.83 -20.78 6.36
N VAL A 23 -5.15 -20.76 6.16
CA VAL A 23 -5.90 -19.54 5.82
C VAL A 23 -6.10 -18.64 7.04
N ARG A 24 -6.28 -19.20 8.24
CA ARG A 24 -6.53 -18.42 9.46
C ARG A 24 -5.42 -17.41 9.81
N PRO A 25 -4.12 -17.77 9.77
CA PRO A 25 -3.03 -16.84 10.12
C PRO A 25 -2.98 -15.65 9.17
N ILE A 26 -3.05 -15.87 7.86
CA ILE A 26 -2.97 -14.80 6.88
C ILE A 26 -4.18 -13.87 6.95
N ARG A 27 -5.38 -14.42 7.20
CA ARG A 27 -6.59 -13.62 7.36
C ARG A 27 -6.56 -12.74 8.60
N ALA A 28 -6.00 -13.23 9.70
CA ALA A 28 -5.86 -12.45 10.92
C ALA A 28 -4.95 -11.24 10.72
N VAL A 29 -3.81 -11.42 10.01
CA VAL A 29 -2.90 -10.33 9.67
C VAL A 29 -3.50 -9.41 8.61
N ALA A 30 -4.24 -9.93 7.64
CA ALA A 30 -4.96 -9.12 6.65
C ALA A 30 -5.97 -8.17 7.32
N ASN A 31 -6.79 -8.68 8.24
CA ASN A 31 -7.74 -7.86 9.00
C ASN A 31 -7.02 -6.80 9.85
N SER A 32 -5.88 -7.16 10.46
CA SER A 32 -5.03 -6.22 11.20
C SER A 32 -4.55 -5.07 10.30
N ALA A 33 -4.03 -5.41 9.12
CA ALA A 33 -3.57 -4.44 8.13
C ALA A 33 -4.70 -3.56 7.57
N GLU A 34 -5.89 -4.11 7.33
CA GLU A 34 -7.07 -3.35 6.89
C GLU A 34 -7.51 -2.33 7.94
N ASN A 35 -7.58 -2.72 9.21
CA ASN A 35 -7.95 -1.81 10.30
C ASN A 35 -6.93 -0.69 10.51
N PHE A 36 -5.64 -0.98 10.35
CA PHE A 36 -4.57 0.02 10.41
C PHE A 36 -4.62 0.99 9.24
N ALA A 37 -4.93 0.50 8.04
CA ALA A 37 -4.70 1.22 6.78
C ALA A 37 -5.48 2.54 6.69
N THR A 38 -6.74 2.57 7.08
CA THR A 38 -7.59 3.77 6.95
C THR A 38 -7.13 4.90 7.87
N SER A 39 -6.82 4.58 9.13
CA SER A 39 -6.27 5.55 10.10
C SER A 39 -4.88 6.04 9.66
N PHE A 40 -4.05 5.14 9.12
CA PHE A 40 -2.73 5.48 8.59
C PHE A 40 -2.83 6.45 7.41
N VAL A 41 -3.65 6.15 6.41
CA VAL A 41 -3.82 7.02 5.23
C VAL A 41 -4.36 8.39 5.64
N LYS A 42 -5.31 8.44 6.58
CA LYS A 42 -5.85 9.70 7.11
C LYS A 42 -4.75 10.52 7.80
N ALA A 43 -3.97 9.90 8.70
CA ALA A 43 -2.88 10.58 9.41
C ALA A 43 -1.82 11.12 8.44
N VAL A 44 -1.37 10.30 7.47
CA VAL A 44 -0.39 10.71 6.46
C VAL A 44 -0.95 11.82 5.57
N SER A 45 -2.21 11.74 5.15
CA SER A 45 -2.86 12.77 4.32
C SER A 45 -3.00 14.08 5.06
N SER A 46 -3.25 14.07 6.37
CA SER A 46 -3.38 15.29 7.18
C SER A 46 -2.09 16.10 7.25
N GLU A 47 -0.93 15.44 7.23
CA GLU A 47 0.40 16.07 7.20
C GLU A 47 0.83 16.53 5.78
N ASN A 48 0.13 16.05 4.74
CA ASN A 48 0.48 16.31 3.34
C ASN A 48 -0.64 17.02 2.56
N LYS A 49 -1.43 17.87 3.24
CA LYS A 49 -2.57 18.57 2.63
C LYS A 49 -2.17 19.35 1.37
N GLY A 50 -2.98 19.22 0.34
CA GLY A 50 -2.80 19.93 -0.93
C GLY A 50 -1.63 19.45 -1.79
N LYS A 51 -0.95 18.37 -1.41
CA LYS A 51 0.15 17.78 -2.18
C LYS A 51 -0.25 16.45 -2.79
N ASN A 52 0.34 16.13 -3.94
CA ASN A 52 0.30 14.76 -4.44
C ASN A 52 0.89 13.80 -3.41
N LEU A 53 0.20 12.70 -3.18
CA LEU A 53 0.59 11.73 -2.18
C LEU A 53 0.42 10.31 -2.70
N ILE A 54 1.38 9.47 -2.43
CA ILE A 54 1.29 8.01 -2.51
C ILE A 54 1.92 7.42 -1.25
N SER A 55 1.25 6.50 -0.61
CA SER A 55 1.74 5.77 0.56
C SER A 55 1.36 4.29 0.47
N SER A 56 2.05 3.44 1.19
CA SER A 56 1.72 2.02 1.30
C SER A 56 1.42 1.66 2.76
N PRO A 57 0.14 1.62 3.14
CA PRO A 57 -0.27 1.24 4.49
C PRO A 57 0.18 -0.17 4.85
N LEU A 58 0.03 -1.13 3.92
CA LEU A 58 0.41 -2.52 4.16
C LEU A 58 1.91 -2.66 4.44
N SER A 59 2.73 -1.98 3.64
CA SER A 59 4.18 -2.05 3.82
C SER A 59 4.63 -1.38 5.13
N ALA A 60 4.02 -0.25 5.51
CA ALA A 60 4.23 0.38 6.81
C ALA A 60 3.80 -0.55 7.96
N HIS A 61 2.65 -1.20 7.84
CA HIS A 61 2.16 -2.16 8.82
C HIS A 61 3.16 -3.31 9.02
N ILE A 62 3.75 -3.86 7.95
CA ILE A 62 4.73 -4.94 8.03
C ILE A 62 6.00 -4.50 8.79
N VAL A 63 6.62 -3.37 8.40
CA VAL A 63 7.87 -2.92 9.04
C VAL A 63 7.67 -2.51 10.50
N LEU A 64 6.52 -1.89 10.82
CA LEU A 64 6.17 -1.52 12.19
C LEU A 64 5.86 -2.76 13.04
N SER A 65 5.17 -3.75 12.47
CA SER A 65 4.91 -5.01 13.17
C SER A 65 6.19 -5.77 13.47
N MET A 66 7.15 -5.78 12.54
CA MET A 66 8.48 -6.33 12.79
C MET A 66 9.14 -5.68 14.01
N ALA A 67 9.10 -4.35 14.13
CA ALA A 67 9.63 -3.65 15.29
C ALA A 67 8.82 -3.95 16.57
N ALA A 68 7.49 -4.05 16.48
CA ALA A 68 6.60 -4.33 17.60
C ALA A 68 6.87 -5.69 18.27
N TYR A 69 7.30 -6.68 17.50
CA TYR A 69 7.71 -7.99 18.07
C TYR A 69 9.02 -7.94 18.85
N GLY A 70 9.76 -6.85 18.74
CA GLY A 70 10.94 -6.59 19.56
C GLY A 70 10.71 -5.60 20.69
N ALA A 71 9.51 -5.02 20.76
CA ALA A 71 9.12 -4.09 21.81
C ALA A 71 8.64 -4.81 23.07
N ALA A 72 8.69 -4.11 24.21
CA ALA A 72 8.16 -4.56 25.49
C ALA A 72 7.41 -3.43 26.21
N GLY A 73 6.76 -3.74 27.32
CA GLY A 73 6.07 -2.77 28.16
C GLY A 73 5.10 -1.86 27.43
N LYS A 74 5.16 -0.56 27.73
CA LYS A 74 4.30 0.46 27.13
C LYS A 74 4.51 0.61 25.61
N THR A 75 5.75 0.50 25.15
CA THR A 75 6.07 0.56 23.70
C THR A 75 5.35 -0.54 22.94
N ALA A 76 5.42 -1.79 23.43
CA ALA A 76 4.70 -2.91 22.82
C ALA A 76 3.19 -2.70 22.85
N GLN A 77 2.63 -2.21 23.97
CA GLN A 77 1.20 -1.98 24.12
C GLN A 77 0.70 -0.95 23.09
N GLU A 78 1.34 0.22 22.98
CA GLU A 78 0.97 1.27 22.02
C GLU A 78 1.06 0.75 20.57
N MET A 79 2.18 0.10 20.21
CA MET A 79 2.37 -0.43 18.86
C MET A 79 1.36 -1.51 18.53
N ARG A 80 1.15 -2.50 19.40
CA ARG A 80 0.20 -3.60 19.15
C ARG A 80 -1.23 -3.11 19.00
N GLN A 81 -1.63 -2.14 19.82
CA GLN A 81 -2.96 -1.55 19.77
C GLN A 81 -3.19 -0.79 18.46
N SER A 82 -2.26 0.10 18.08
CA SER A 82 -2.40 0.91 16.88
C SER A 82 -2.25 0.10 15.59
N LEU A 83 -1.45 -0.97 15.61
CA LEU A 83 -1.30 -1.91 14.50
C LEU A 83 -2.41 -2.98 14.48
N HIS A 84 -3.30 -3.01 15.46
CA HIS A 84 -4.35 -4.03 15.60
C HIS A 84 -3.80 -5.47 15.55
N LEU A 85 -2.60 -5.71 16.12
CA LEU A 85 -1.96 -7.02 16.02
C LEU A 85 -2.78 -8.09 16.74
N PRO A 86 -2.94 -9.28 16.13
CA PRO A 86 -3.59 -10.40 16.79
C PRO A 86 -2.91 -10.77 18.11
N GLU A 87 -3.69 -11.21 19.10
CA GLU A 87 -3.16 -11.61 20.41
C GLU A 87 -2.25 -12.85 20.34
N ASN A 88 -2.57 -13.79 19.45
CA ASN A 88 -1.77 -15.00 19.25
C ASN A 88 -0.55 -14.70 18.38
N ASP A 89 0.60 -14.50 19.02
CA ASP A 89 1.86 -14.16 18.37
C ASP A 89 2.35 -15.21 17.37
N ALA A 90 2.19 -16.50 17.67
CA ALA A 90 2.65 -17.57 16.80
C ALA A 90 1.84 -17.56 15.48
N MET A 91 0.52 -17.47 15.60
CA MET A 91 -0.38 -17.36 14.45
C MET A 91 -0.12 -16.08 13.64
N SER A 92 0.07 -14.96 14.32
CA SER A 92 0.31 -13.67 13.67
C SER A 92 1.64 -13.68 12.89
N ARG A 93 2.72 -14.20 13.46
CA ARG A 93 4.03 -14.33 12.78
C ARG A 93 3.96 -15.24 11.56
N GLN A 94 3.26 -16.37 11.67
CA GLN A 94 3.00 -17.24 10.50
C GLN A 94 2.17 -16.53 9.43
N GLY A 95 1.21 -15.69 9.85
CA GLY A 95 0.41 -14.87 8.95
C GLY A 95 1.24 -13.85 8.18
N PHE A 96 2.17 -13.14 8.85
CA PHE A 96 3.11 -12.22 8.18
C PHE A 96 4.00 -12.94 7.18
N GLN A 97 4.59 -14.07 7.56
CA GLN A 97 5.39 -14.89 6.66
C GLN A 97 4.61 -15.25 5.40
N SER A 98 3.42 -15.82 5.56
CA SER A 98 2.58 -16.24 4.43
C SER A 98 2.14 -15.05 3.56
N LEU A 99 1.81 -13.91 4.17
CA LEU A 99 1.43 -12.70 3.45
C LEU A 99 2.59 -12.14 2.62
N ILE A 100 3.78 -12.02 3.21
CA ILE A 100 4.98 -11.52 2.53
C ILE A 100 5.37 -12.44 1.39
N ASP A 101 5.33 -13.76 1.61
CA ASP A 101 5.62 -14.74 0.55
C ASP A 101 4.61 -14.63 -0.61
N GLN A 102 3.33 -14.36 -0.34
CA GLN A 102 2.34 -14.10 -1.39
C GLN A 102 2.57 -12.78 -2.12
N LEU A 103 3.01 -11.73 -1.42
CA LEU A 103 3.31 -10.43 -2.04
C LEU A 103 4.53 -10.50 -2.96
N ASN A 104 5.55 -11.26 -2.55
CA ASN A 104 6.78 -11.46 -3.34
C ASN A 104 6.58 -12.34 -4.59
N ASN A 105 5.47 -13.08 -4.67
CA ASN A 105 5.18 -14.03 -5.76
C ASN A 105 3.91 -13.64 -6.56
N VAL A 106 3.60 -12.35 -6.65
CA VAL A 106 2.45 -11.87 -7.44
C VAL A 106 2.79 -11.90 -8.92
N GLU A 107 2.04 -12.70 -9.71
CA GLU A 107 2.28 -12.84 -11.14
C GLU A 107 1.84 -11.61 -11.95
N ASN A 108 2.50 -11.36 -13.08
CA ASN A 108 2.17 -10.30 -14.05
C ASN A 108 2.21 -8.87 -13.52
N VAL A 109 2.85 -8.65 -12.38
CA VAL A 109 3.14 -7.33 -11.81
C VAL A 109 4.51 -7.33 -11.15
N THR A 110 5.13 -6.18 -11.04
CA THR A 110 6.28 -5.97 -10.17
C THR A 110 5.78 -5.24 -8.93
N LEU A 111 5.78 -5.91 -7.80
CA LEU A 111 5.46 -5.34 -6.50
C LEU A 111 6.68 -5.53 -5.59
N GLU A 112 7.41 -4.46 -5.38
CA GLU A 112 8.56 -4.47 -4.49
C GLU A 112 8.16 -3.84 -3.15
N VAL A 113 8.21 -4.63 -2.10
CA VAL A 113 7.95 -4.21 -0.72
C VAL A 113 9.24 -4.37 0.07
N ALA A 114 10.08 -3.34 0.02
CA ALA A 114 11.40 -3.37 0.63
C ALA A 114 11.35 -2.75 2.04
N ASN A 115 11.31 -3.63 3.04
CA ASN A 115 11.30 -3.28 4.45
C ASN A 115 12.63 -3.62 5.10
N LYS A 116 13.24 -2.67 5.81
CA LYS A 116 14.52 -2.91 6.47
C LYS A 116 14.67 -2.10 7.75
N MET A 117 15.30 -2.74 8.73
CA MET A 117 15.74 -2.12 9.96
C MET A 117 17.26 -1.88 9.88
N TYR A 118 17.69 -0.67 10.19
CA TYR A 118 19.09 -0.35 10.37
C TYR A 118 19.35 0.02 11.81
N LEU A 119 20.42 -0.52 12.38
CA LEU A 119 20.89 -0.23 13.74
C LEU A 119 22.25 0.45 13.70
N ALA A 120 22.51 1.30 14.69
CA ALA A 120 23.86 1.83 14.85
C ALA A 120 24.89 0.71 15.06
N GLU A 121 26.08 0.87 14.48
CA GLU A 121 27.20 -0.04 14.66
C GLU A 121 27.51 -0.27 16.15
N GLY A 122 27.90 -1.49 16.51
CA GLY A 122 28.13 -1.89 17.92
C GLY A 122 26.89 -2.39 18.65
N LEU A 123 25.69 -2.21 18.12
CA LEU A 123 24.46 -2.77 18.69
C LEU A 123 24.28 -4.22 18.23
N THR A 124 24.20 -5.14 19.20
CA THR A 124 24.02 -6.57 18.93
C THR A 124 22.56 -6.97 19.02
N LEU A 125 22.04 -7.53 17.93
CA LEU A 125 20.71 -8.13 17.90
C LEU A 125 20.67 -9.43 18.72
N LYS A 126 19.59 -9.60 19.46
CA LYS A 126 19.31 -10.88 20.12
C LYS A 126 19.07 -11.98 19.09
N PRO A 127 19.67 -13.19 19.25
CA PRO A 127 19.54 -14.28 18.27
C PRO A 127 18.10 -14.62 17.92
N LYS A 128 17.21 -14.65 18.93
CA LYS A 128 15.77 -14.92 18.74
C LYS A 128 15.11 -13.88 17.84
N TYR A 129 15.47 -12.60 18.01
CA TYR A 129 14.89 -11.53 17.18
C TYR A 129 15.45 -11.56 15.75
N LYS A 130 16.74 -11.81 15.59
CA LYS A 130 17.35 -12.01 14.28
C LYS A 130 16.67 -13.14 13.50
N GLN A 131 16.42 -14.27 14.16
CA GLN A 131 15.69 -15.39 13.55
C GLN A 131 14.26 -15.00 13.19
N LEU A 132 13.53 -14.33 14.09
CA LEU A 132 12.16 -13.86 13.86
C LEU A 132 12.06 -12.98 12.62
N THR A 133 12.96 -11.98 12.47
CA THR A 133 12.94 -11.07 11.33
C THR A 133 13.23 -11.78 10.01
N ALA A 134 14.19 -12.70 10.00
CA ALA A 134 14.52 -13.49 8.81
C ALA A 134 13.39 -14.44 8.43
N ASP A 135 12.86 -15.21 9.37
CA ASP A 135 11.88 -16.26 9.10
C ASP A 135 10.49 -15.70 8.78
N ASN A 136 10.02 -14.72 9.58
CA ASN A 136 8.64 -14.26 9.51
C ASN A 136 8.45 -12.98 8.70
N PHE A 137 9.49 -12.14 8.57
CA PHE A 137 9.40 -10.86 7.84
C PHE A 137 10.27 -10.81 6.59
N ARG A 138 11.00 -11.87 6.28
CA ARG A 138 11.94 -11.91 5.13
C ARG A 138 12.87 -10.70 5.10
N SER A 139 13.20 -10.17 6.29
CA SER A 139 14.01 -8.98 6.49
C SER A 139 15.18 -9.29 7.43
N GLU A 140 16.35 -8.82 7.04
CA GLU A 140 17.53 -8.83 7.90
C GLU A 140 17.84 -7.41 8.34
N ALA A 141 18.06 -7.23 9.65
CA ALA A 141 18.57 -5.97 10.14
C ALA A 141 20.03 -5.80 9.74
N SER A 142 20.40 -4.58 9.33
CA SER A 142 21.78 -4.21 8.98
C SER A 142 22.29 -3.14 9.92
N GLN A 143 23.61 -2.95 9.95
CA GLN A 143 24.25 -1.93 10.75
C GLN A 143 24.66 -0.73 9.90
N ILE A 144 24.67 0.46 10.49
CA ILE A 144 25.17 1.71 9.92
C ILE A 144 26.15 2.38 10.89
N LYS A 145 27.12 3.09 10.35
CA LYS A 145 28.08 3.87 11.11
C LYS A 145 27.56 5.29 11.31
N VAL A 146 27.06 5.59 12.49
CA VAL A 146 26.47 6.91 12.80
C VAL A 146 27.52 8.04 12.76
N GLU A 147 28.79 7.72 12.99
CA GLU A 147 29.92 8.64 12.86
C GLU A 147 30.34 8.94 11.40
N GLN A 148 29.76 8.19 10.45
CA GLN A 148 30.00 8.34 9.00
C GLN A 148 28.65 8.48 8.28
N PRO A 149 27.89 9.56 8.51
CA PRO A 149 26.52 9.70 8.05
C PRO A 149 26.40 9.66 6.52
N THR A 150 27.34 10.23 5.79
CA THR A 150 27.36 10.20 4.32
C THR A 150 27.55 8.78 3.78
N GLU A 151 28.49 8.00 4.32
CA GLU A 151 28.74 6.62 3.93
C GLU A 151 27.52 5.74 4.23
N SER A 152 26.94 5.93 5.41
CA SER A 152 25.74 5.21 5.85
C SER A 152 24.52 5.54 5.01
N ALA A 153 24.31 6.81 4.67
CA ALA A 153 23.24 7.22 3.76
C ALA A 153 23.42 6.58 2.35
N ASN A 154 24.64 6.58 1.81
CA ASN A 154 24.95 5.95 0.53
C ASN A 154 24.69 4.44 0.56
N LEU A 155 25.06 3.74 1.63
CA LEU A 155 24.80 2.31 1.81
C LEU A 155 23.31 2.02 1.80
N VAL A 156 22.53 2.80 2.57
CA VAL A 156 21.07 2.67 2.65
C VAL A 156 20.42 2.95 1.30
N ASN A 157 20.79 4.05 0.65
CA ASN A 157 20.22 4.47 -0.62
C ASN A 157 20.59 3.50 -1.75
N GLY A 158 21.80 2.93 -1.73
CA GLY A 158 22.21 1.88 -2.65
C GLY A 158 21.31 0.63 -2.56
N TRP A 159 20.99 0.19 -1.35
CA TRP A 159 20.07 -0.91 -1.12
C TRP A 159 18.64 -0.61 -1.62
N VAL A 160 18.12 0.60 -1.35
CA VAL A 160 16.79 1.01 -1.83
C VAL A 160 16.74 1.07 -3.34
N LYS A 161 17.77 1.64 -3.97
CA LYS A 161 17.91 1.74 -5.41
C LYS A 161 17.88 0.38 -6.09
N GLU A 162 18.66 -0.58 -5.58
CA GLU A 162 18.64 -1.97 -6.07
C GLU A 162 17.24 -2.60 -5.95
N ARG A 163 16.59 -2.45 -4.79
CA ARG A 163 15.27 -3.05 -4.51
C ARG A 163 14.12 -2.41 -5.28
N THR A 164 14.29 -1.21 -5.77
CA THR A 164 13.23 -0.49 -6.50
C THR A 164 13.55 -0.30 -7.98
N HIS A 165 14.44 -1.10 -8.55
CA HIS A 165 14.83 -1.04 -9.96
C HIS A 165 15.20 0.38 -10.41
N ASP A 166 16.04 1.05 -9.64
CA ASP A 166 16.50 2.43 -9.86
C ASP A 166 15.38 3.51 -9.84
N LYS A 167 14.16 3.18 -9.41
CA LYS A 167 13.05 4.15 -9.36
C LYS A 167 13.14 5.06 -8.15
N ILE A 168 13.60 4.55 -7.03
CA ILE A 168 13.83 5.32 -5.81
C ILE A 168 15.34 5.46 -5.62
N GLN A 169 15.84 6.68 -5.77
CA GLN A 169 17.28 6.95 -5.72
C GLN A 169 17.78 7.26 -4.31
N GLU A 170 16.92 7.83 -3.47
CA GLU A 170 17.27 8.30 -2.13
C GLU A 170 16.07 8.18 -1.19
N ILE A 171 16.28 7.64 0.00
CA ILE A 171 15.30 7.60 1.11
C ILE A 171 15.84 8.23 2.38
N VAL A 172 17.16 8.23 2.56
CA VAL A 172 17.87 8.77 3.73
C VAL A 172 18.89 9.80 3.28
N LYS A 173 18.90 10.96 3.92
CA LYS A 173 19.93 11.97 3.77
C LYS A 173 20.97 11.82 4.86
N PRO A 174 22.21 12.30 4.68
CA PRO A 174 23.23 12.30 5.74
C PRO A 174 22.72 12.95 7.05
N ASP A 175 21.94 14.03 6.95
CA ASP A 175 21.36 14.76 8.09
C ASP A 175 20.29 13.94 8.86
N ASP A 176 19.80 12.85 8.30
CA ASP A 176 18.88 11.92 8.99
C ASP A 176 19.61 10.98 9.94
N ILE A 177 20.95 10.93 9.86
CA ILE A 177 21.82 10.07 10.66
C ILE A 177 22.73 10.96 11.53
N ASN A 178 22.63 10.77 12.83
CA ASN A 178 23.41 11.50 13.81
C ASN A 178 23.87 10.56 14.94
N PRO A 179 24.77 11.01 15.85
CA PRO A 179 25.30 10.17 16.94
C PRO A 179 24.22 9.58 17.88
N ASP A 180 23.03 10.19 17.94
CA ASP A 180 21.90 9.69 18.74
C ASP A 180 21.04 8.69 18.01
N THR A 181 21.27 8.49 16.71
CA THR A 181 20.55 7.50 15.90
C THR A 181 20.88 6.10 16.38
N ARG A 182 19.86 5.37 16.88
CA ARG A 182 19.98 3.99 17.33
C ARG A 182 19.32 3.01 16.37
N MET A 183 18.15 3.37 15.85
CA MET A 183 17.38 2.51 14.95
C MET A 183 16.64 3.36 13.91
N LEU A 184 16.76 2.95 12.64
CA LEU A 184 15.99 3.48 11.51
C LEU A 184 15.10 2.35 10.98
N LEU A 185 13.84 2.66 10.72
CA LEU A 185 12.91 1.78 10.03
C LEU A 185 12.65 2.36 8.64
N LEU A 186 12.96 1.58 7.62
CA LEU A 186 12.86 2.02 6.23
C LEU A 186 11.89 1.15 5.46
N ASN A 187 11.08 1.83 4.67
CA ASN A 187 10.05 1.25 3.85
C ASN A 187 10.08 1.87 2.45
N ALA A 188 10.58 1.15 1.48
CA ALA A 188 10.58 1.57 0.07
C ALA A 188 9.62 0.69 -0.72
N VAL A 189 8.72 1.29 -1.46
CA VAL A 189 7.65 0.57 -2.16
C VAL A 189 7.55 1.03 -3.61
N TYR A 190 7.55 0.05 -4.49
CA TYR A 190 7.43 0.26 -5.93
C TYR A 190 6.40 -0.68 -6.51
N PHE A 191 5.53 -0.16 -7.37
CA PHE A 191 4.52 -0.94 -8.06
C PHE A 191 4.52 -0.67 -9.56
N LYS A 192 4.46 -1.77 -10.32
CA LYS A 192 4.30 -1.77 -11.77
C LYS A 192 3.31 -2.85 -12.18
N GLY A 193 2.20 -2.45 -12.77
CA GLY A 193 1.16 -3.37 -13.25
C GLY A 193 0.58 -2.89 -14.57
N LYS A 194 0.25 -3.80 -15.47
CA LYS A 194 -0.42 -3.49 -16.74
C LYS A 194 -1.93 -3.54 -16.55
N TRP A 195 -2.65 -2.61 -17.20
CA TRP A 195 -4.10 -2.65 -17.22
C TRP A 195 -4.62 -3.89 -17.96
N ALA A 196 -5.68 -4.50 -17.45
CA ALA A 196 -6.42 -5.51 -18.18
C ALA A 196 -7.05 -4.94 -19.46
N GLN A 197 -7.47 -3.68 -19.39
CA GLN A 197 -7.98 -2.89 -20.52
C GLN A 197 -7.09 -1.65 -20.67
N LYS A 198 -6.17 -1.68 -21.63
CA LYS A 198 -5.23 -0.57 -21.88
C LYS A 198 -5.91 0.60 -22.54
N PHE A 199 -5.42 1.80 -22.26
CA PHE A 199 -5.80 2.99 -23.00
C PHE A 199 -5.06 3.05 -24.35
N LYS A 200 -5.70 3.60 -25.36
CA LYS A 200 -5.06 3.86 -26.65
C LYS A 200 -4.28 5.17 -26.56
N LYS A 201 -3.02 5.16 -26.99
CA LYS A 201 -2.18 6.37 -26.98
C LYS A 201 -2.76 7.48 -27.85
N GLU A 202 -3.40 7.12 -28.95
CA GLU A 202 -4.04 8.03 -29.89
C GLU A 202 -5.29 8.72 -29.30
N SER A 203 -5.83 8.16 -28.18
CA SER A 203 -6.97 8.72 -27.46
C SER A 203 -6.55 9.56 -26.24
N THR A 204 -5.23 9.80 -26.08
CA THR A 204 -4.72 10.68 -25.03
C THR A 204 -4.64 12.11 -25.58
N GLU A 205 -5.32 13.04 -24.93
CA GLU A 205 -5.41 14.44 -25.31
C GLU A 205 -5.16 15.36 -24.11
N ASP A 206 -4.68 16.58 -24.37
CA ASP A 206 -4.55 17.61 -23.34
C ASP A 206 -5.93 18.15 -22.97
N ARG A 207 -6.35 17.87 -21.71
CA ARG A 207 -7.64 18.33 -21.16
C ARG A 207 -7.42 19.20 -19.93
N THR A 208 -8.43 19.99 -19.62
CA THR A 208 -8.42 20.84 -18.42
C THR A 208 -8.49 19.98 -17.18
N PHE A 209 -7.61 20.25 -16.22
CA PHE A 209 -7.64 19.74 -14.87
C PHE A 209 -7.77 20.93 -13.89
N HIS A 210 -8.79 20.93 -13.07
CA HIS A 210 -9.06 21.95 -12.07
C HIS A 210 -8.26 21.67 -10.81
N LEU A 211 -7.26 22.50 -10.53
CA LEU A 211 -6.46 22.39 -9.30
C LEU A 211 -7.29 22.82 -8.07
N ASP A 212 -8.11 23.83 -8.27
CA ASP A 212 -9.13 24.37 -7.35
C ASP A 212 -10.19 25.13 -8.17
N GLU A 213 -11.10 25.85 -7.51
CA GLU A 213 -12.18 26.60 -8.18
C GLU A 213 -11.70 27.77 -9.07
N LYS A 214 -10.46 28.20 -8.90
CA LYS A 214 -9.89 29.37 -9.60
C LYS A 214 -8.74 29.03 -10.52
N ASN A 215 -8.09 27.92 -10.27
CA ASN A 215 -6.86 27.55 -10.96
C ASN A 215 -7.06 26.24 -11.74
N GLU A 216 -6.62 26.25 -12.98
CA GLU A 216 -6.66 25.09 -13.86
C GLU A 216 -5.37 24.96 -14.68
N LYS A 217 -5.12 23.78 -15.19
CA LYS A 217 -4.04 23.51 -16.13
C LYS A 217 -4.44 22.48 -17.18
N LYS A 218 -3.73 22.45 -18.31
CA LYS A 218 -3.85 21.37 -19.30
C LYS A 218 -2.96 20.21 -18.91
N VAL A 219 -3.49 19.00 -18.97
CA VAL A 219 -2.76 17.77 -18.65
C VAL A 219 -3.09 16.67 -19.66
N PRO A 220 -2.12 15.82 -20.03
CA PRO A 220 -2.38 14.66 -20.87
C PRO A 220 -3.38 13.74 -20.19
N THR A 221 -4.56 13.59 -20.78
CA THR A 221 -5.68 12.81 -20.23
C THR A 221 -6.01 11.67 -21.17
N MET A 222 -5.89 10.46 -20.65
CA MET A 222 -6.20 9.23 -21.34
C MET A 222 -7.71 9.05 -21.42
N TYR A 223 -8.20 8.51 -22.52
CA TYR A 223 -9.60 8.15 -22.70
C TYR A 223 -9.75 6.67 -23.02
N ASN A 224 -10.71 6.02 -22.38
CA ASN A 224 -11.18 4.70 -22.76
C ASN A 224 -12.68 4.58 -22.50
N MET A 225 -13.36 3.83 -23.35
CA MET A 225 -14.73 3.35 -23.16
C MET A 225 -14.68 1.83 -22.99
N GLY A 226 -15.24 1.34 -21.90
CA GLY A 226 -15.23 -0.10 -21.63
C GLY A 226 -16.14 -0.50 -20.47
N GLU A 227 -16.28 -1.80 -20.27
CA GLU A 227 -17.02 -2.35 -19.13
C GLU A 227 -16.17 -2.28 -17.87
N TYR A 228 -16.56 -1.44 -16.92
CA TYR A 228 -15.92 -1.28 -15.63
C TYR A 228 -16.91 -1.48 -14.48
N PHE A 229 -16.41 -1.81 -13.30
CA PHE A 229 -17.18 -1.74 -12.08
C PHE A 229 -17.24 -0.27 -11.64
N TYR A 230 -18.44 0.29 -11.68
CA TYR A 230 -18.71 1.71 -11.43
C TYR A 230 -19.82 1.84 -10.38
N GLY A 231 -19.73 2.86 -9.55
CA GLY A 231 -20.76 3.19 -8.59
C GLY A 231 -20.65 4.62 -8.05
N GLU A 232 -21.66 4.96 -7.27
CA GLU A 232 -21.78 6.23 -6.59
C GLU A 232 -21.62 6.06 -5.09
N LEU A 233 -21.02 7.05 -4.44
CA LEU A 233 -20.77 7.11 -3.01
C LEU A 233 -21.44 8.37 -2.45
N PRO A 234 -22.77 8.36 -2.24
CA PRO A 234 -23.51 9.55 -1.82
C PRO A 234 -23.01 10.15 -0.52
N ASP A 235 -22.61 9.31 0.45
CA ASP A 235 -22.08 9.75 1.75
C ASP A 235 -20.78 10.56 1.60
N LEU A 236 -20.00 10.28 0.55
CA LEU A 236 -18.76 10.99 0.22
C LEU A 236 -18.95 12.07 -0.85
N LYS A 237 -20.16 12.20 -1.43
CA LYS A 237 -20.42 13.01 -2.63
C LYS A 237 -19.39 12.74 -3.71
N ALA A 238 -19.26 11.49 -4.09
CA ALA A 238 -18.22 11.03 -5.01
C ALA A 238 -18.71 9.87 -5.87
N ARG A 239 -18.02 9.61 -6.94
CA ARG A 239 -18.16 8.42 -7.80
C ARG A 239 -16.87 7.64 -7.82
N PHE A 240 -16.97 6.35 -8.04
CA PHE A 240 -15.78 5.49 -8.16
C PHE A 240 -15.83 4.61 -9.40
N ILE A 241 -14.64 4.20 -9.83
CA ILE A 241 -14.44 3.22 -10.88
C ILE A 241 -13.28 2.30 -10.49
N GLU A 242 -13.43 1.01 -10.80
CA GLU A 242 -12.39 0.02 -10.62
C GLU A 242 -11.70 -0.27 -11.97
N LEU A 243 -10.39 -0.10 -11.99
CA LEU A 243 -9.54 -0.43 -13.13
C LEU A 243 -8.76 -1.71 -12.81
N PRO A 244 -9.14 -2.86 -13.38
CA PRO A 244 -8.44 -4.11 -13.15
C PRO A 244 -7.07 -4.10 -13.83
N TYR A 245 -6.07 -4.69 -13.17
CA TYR A 245 -4.80 -5.04 -13.78
C TYR A 245 -4.88 -6.41 -14.49
N GLU A 246 -3.86 -6.76 -15.30
CA GLU A 246 -3.77 -8.09 -15.92
C GLU A 246 -3.79 -9.20 -14.86
N ASN A 247 -3.25 -8.96 -13.68
CA ASN A 247 -3.47 -9.83 -12.53
C ASN A 247 -4.88 -9.61 -11.96
N LYS A 248 -5.73 -10.62 -12.05
CA LYS A 248 -7.16 -10.57 -11.68
C LYS A 248 -7.47 -10.25 -10.21
N TYR A 249 -6.47 -10.38 -9.33
CA TYR A 249 -6.61 -10.07 -7.90
C TYR A 249 -6.23 -8.63 -7.57
N LEU A 250 -5.72 -7.89 -8.57
CA LEU A 250 -5.27 -6.51 -8.42
C LEU A 250 -6.15 -5.55 -9.20
N LYS A 251 -6.49 -4.45 -8.55
CA LYS A 251 -7.23 -3.35 -9.18
C LYS A 251 -6.80 -2.01 -8.60
N MET A 252 -6.88 -0.97 -9.41
CA MET A 252 -6.87 0.41 -8.92
C MET A 252 -8.32 0.88 -8.82
N VAL A 253 -8.67 1.50 -7.71
CA VAL A 253 -9.94 2.21 -7.54
C VAL A 253 -9.64 3.69 -7.57
N ILE A 254 -10.32 4.41 -8.44
CA ILE A 254 -10.30 5.87 -8.52
C ILE A 254 -11.60 6.38 -7.91
N ILE A 255 -11.51 7.28 -6.95
CA ILE A 255 -12.67 7.94 -6.32
C ILE A 255 -12.59 9.43 -6.64
N VAL A 256 -13.51 9.90 -7.46
CA VAL A 256 -13.58 11.29 -7.92
C VAL A 256 -14.72 11.99 -7.17
N PRO A 257 -14.45 13.08 -6.45
CA PRO A 257 -15.49 13.84 -5.80
C PRO A 257 -16.35 14.57 -6.85
N ASP A 258 -17.62 14.82 -6.53
CA ASP A 258 -18.53 15.55 -7.40
C ASP A 258 -18.16 17.05 -7.47
N GLU A 259 -17.65 17.60 -6.37
CA GLU A 259 -17.19 18.98 -6.27
C GLU A 259 -15.67 19.10 -6.48
N ILE A 260 -15.20 20.20 -7.06
CA ILE A 260 -13.76 20.44 -7.33
C ILE A 260 -12.94 20.34 -6.03
N ASN A 261 -13.42 20.91 -4.95
CA ASN A 261 -12.76 20.90 -3.64
C ASN A 261 -13.14 19.69 -2.75
N GLY A 262 -13.85 18.70 -3.31
CA GLY A 262 -14.45 17.60 -2.55
C GLY A 262 -13.48 16.55 -2.05
N LEU A 263 -12.21 16.52 -2.49
CA LEU A 263 -11.22 15.52 -2.07
C LEU A 263 -11.02 15.51 -0.55
N ASN A 264 -11.04 16.67 0.11
CA ASN A 264 -10.90 16.74 1.57
C ASN A 264 -12.04 16.02 2.31
N ASN A 265 -13.26 16.02 1.75
CA ASN A 265 -14.38 15.27 2.32
C ASN A 265 -14.10 13.76 2.27
N ILE A 266 -13.54 13.26 1.15
CA ILE A 266 -13.15 11.86 1.02
C ILE A 266 -12.09 11.50 2.06
N LEU A 267 -10.99 12.28 2.13
CA LEU A 267 -9.85 12.00 3.02
C LEU A 267 -10.26 12.04 4.51
N ASN A 268 -11.13 12.95 4.90
CA ASN A 268 -11.61 13.06 6.29
C ASN A 268 -12.52 11.89 6.71
N ASN A 269 -13.17 11.24 5.76
CA ASN A 269 -14.13 10.16 6.01
C ASN A 269 -13.56 8.75 5.70
N LEU A 270 -12.27 8.62 5.44
CA LEU A 270 -11.64 7.31 5.11
C LEU A 270 -11.82 6.26 6.20
N GLU A 271 -11.83 6.65 7.50
CA GLU A 271 -12.00 5.71 8.61
C GLU A 271 -13.40 5.07 8.66
N SER A 272 -14.41 5.79 8.20
CA SER A 272 -15.77 5.27 8.06
C SER A 272 -16.00 4.53 6.75
N PHE A 273 -15.07 4.65 5.80
CA PHE A 273 -15.16 4.05 4.49
C PHE A 273 -14.60 2.62 4.48
N ASN A 274 -15.45 1.68 4.17
CA ASN A 274 -15.05 0.28 4.03
C ASN A 274 -15.00 -0.12 2.55
N TYR A 275 -13.81 -0.46 2.06
CA TYR A 275 -13.61 -0.85 0.66
C TYR A 275 -14.41 -2.11 0.27
N THR A 276 -14.76 -2.98 1.21
CA THR A 276 -15.65 -4.12 0.93
C THR A 276 -17.07 -3.67 0.53
N ARG A 277 -17.49 -2.47 0.94
CA ARG A 277 -18.78 -1.88 0.54
C ARG A 277 -18.82 -1.47 -0.93
N LEU A 278 -17.68 -1.22 -1.58
CA LEU A 278 -17.64 -0.91 -3.01
C LEU A 278 -18.38 -1.97 -3.82
N ALA A 279 -18.20 -3.24 -3.47
CA ALA A 279 -18.87 -4.36 -4.16
C ALA A 279 -20.41 -4.27 -4.11
N SER A 280 -20.98 -3.65 -3.08
CA SER A 280 -22.44 -3.43 -2.96
C SER A 280 -22.90 -2.07 -3.46
N SER A 281 -21.97 -1.14 -3.71
CA SER A 281 -22.26 0.24 -4.11
C SER A 281 -22.16 0.48 -5.62
N GLY A 282 -21.85 -0.56 -6.40
CA GLY A 282 -21.67 -0.45 -7.84
C GLY A 282 -22.12 -1.67 -8.62
N SER A 283 -21.96 -1.58 -9.91
CA SER A 283 -22.21 -2.67 -10.87
C SER A 283 -21.34 -2.51 -12.11
N LYS A 284 -21.19 -3.58 -12.89
CA LYS A 284 -20.54 -3.52 -14.19
C LYS A 284 -21.39 -2.72 -15.17
N ARG A 285 -20.80 -1.74 -15.81
CA ARG A 285 -21.41 -0.84 -16.79
C ARG A 285 -20.40 -0.43 -17.84
N ASP A 286 -20.88 -0.09 -19.01
CA ASP A 286 -20.08 0.65 -19.97
C ASP A 286 -19.87 2.08 -19.43
N VAL A 287 -18.60 2.50 -19.32
CA VAL A 287 -18.20 3.79 -18.75
C VAL A 287 -17.25 4.50 -19.68
N HIS A 288 -17.52 5.78 -19.92
CA HIS A 288 -16.55 6.71 -20.52
C HIS A 288 -15.60 7.21 -19.43
N LEU A 289 -14.35 6.79 -19.46
CA LEU A 289 -13.34 7.19 -18.48
C LEU A 289 -12.34 8.16 -19.08
N HIS A 290 -12.20 9.31 -18.45
CA HIS A 290 -11.14 10.28 -18.70
C HIS A 290 -10.24 10.34 -17.46
N LEU A 291 -9.00 9.82 -17.57
CA LEU A 291 -8.05 9.74 -16.48
C LEU A 291 -6.74 10.43 -16.87
N PRO A 292 -6.28 11.45 -16.15
CA PRO A 292 -4.99 12.07 -16.44
C PRO A 292 -3.85 11.09 -16.22
N LYS A 293 -2.79 11.23 -17.00
CA LYS A 293 -1.50 10.60 -16.69
C LYS A 293 -0.92 11.29 -15.48
N PHE A 294 -0.36 10.53 -14.56
CA PHE A 294 0.32 11.12 -13.40
C PHE A 294 1.49 10.28 -12.93
N LYS A 295 2.43 10.96 -12.31
CA LYS A 295 3.60 10.38 -11.67
C LYS A 295 3.75 11.00 -10.28
N ILE A 296 3.78 10.17 -9.25
CA ILE A 296 3.92 10.63 -7.87
C ILE A 296 5.06 9.86 -7.22
N GLU A 297 5.94 10.63 -6.60
CA GLU A 297 6.96 10.13 -5.69
C GLU A 297 6.75 10.82 -4.33
N SER A 298 6.58 10.04 -3.28
CA SER A 298 6.39 10.55 -1.92
C SER A 298 7.53 10.10 -1.03
N SER A 299 8.06 11.06 -0.25
CA SER A 299 9.02 10.80 0.82
C SER A 299 8.40 11.28 2.13
N ILE A 300 8.10 10.35 3.02
CA ILE A 300 7.28 10.59 4.20
C ILE A 300 8.07 10.20 5.45
N ASP A 301 8.29 11.15 6.36
CA ASP A 301 8.65 10.82 7.75
C ASP A 301 7.37 10.48 8.50
N LEU A 302 7.27 9.26 8.97
CA LEU A 302 6.07 8.73 9.62
C LEU A 302 6.02 9.03 11.12
N ARG A 303 6.98 9.75 11.70
CA ARG A 303 7.03 10.03 13.15
C ARG A 303 5.75 10.70 13.62
N GLU A 304 5.36 11.80 12.98
CA GLU A 304 4.17 12.56 13.39
C GLU A 304 2.89 11.79 13.12
N PRO A 305 2.63 11.22 11.92
CA PRO A 305 1.47 10.37 11.69
C PRO A 305 1.33 9.23 12.69
N LEU A 306 2.42 8.51 13.00
CA LEU A 306 2.39 7.39 13.93
C LEU A 306 2.15 7.84 15.38
N SER A 307 2.68 9.01 15.77
CA SER A 307 2.43 9.59 17.09
C SER A 307 0.96 9.97 17.26
N GLN A 308 0.33 10.55 16.23
CA GLN A 308 -1.12 10.85 16.22
C GLN A 308 -1.98 9.57 16.29
N MET A 309 -1.49 8.46 15.75
CA MET A 309 -2.12 7.15 15.85
C MET A 309 -1.89 6.45 17.20
N GLY A 310 -1.17 7.07 18.14
CA GLY A 310 -0.92 6.53 19.48
C GLY A 310 0.40 5.77 19.66
N MET A 311 1.33 5.81 18.69
CA MET A 311 2.63 5.15 18.75
C MET A 311 3.77 6.12 19.08
N SER A 312 3.60 7.00 20.08
CA SER A 312 4.60 8.00 20.41
C SER A 312 5.74 7.46 21.27
N ASN A 313 5.47 6.46 22.12
CA ASN A 313 6.48 5.94 23.05
C ASN A 313 7.70 5.35 22.34
N MET A 314 7.53 4.72 21.15
CA MET A 314 8.63 4.14 20.38
C MET A 314 9.72 5.14 19.98
N PHE A 315 9.41 6.44 19.95
CA PHE A 315 10.33 7.53 19.61
C PHE A 315 10.96 8.22 20.83
N SER A 316 10.51 7.89 22.04
CA SER A 316 10.94 8.53 23.28
C SER A 316 12.13 7.82 23.91
N ASP A 317 12.78 8.49 24.87
CA ASP A 317 13.88 7.88 25.67
C ASP A 317 13.38 6.77 26.60
N SER A 318 12.06 6.69 26.85
CA SER A 318 11.42 5.61 27.60
C SER A 318 11.00 4.43 26.73
N ALA A 319 11.36 4.41 25.46
CA ALA A 319 11.08 3.30 24.56
C ALA A 319 11.74 2.00 25.04
N ASP A 320 10.98 0.93 25.02
CA ASP A 320 11.45 -0.40 25.41
C ASP A 320 11.46 -1.34 24.21
N PHE A 321 12.64 -1.55 23.64
CA PHE A 321 12.92 -2.53 22.60
C PHE A 321 13.87 -3.62 23.13
N SER A 322 13.72 -4.00 24.40
CA SER A 322 14.54 -5.00 25.05
C SER A 322 14.46 -6.38 24.37
N GLY A 323 13.45 -6.66 23.59
CA GLY A 323 13.37 -7.85 22.73
C GLY A 323 14.36 -7.85 21.57
N ILE A 324 14.81 -6.66 21.12
CA ILE A 324 15.76 -6.48 19.98
C ILE A 324 17.20 -6.59 20.47
N SER A 325 17.57 -5.84 21.51
CA SER A 325 18.95 -5.73 22.00
C SER A 325 18.97 -5.63 23.53
N ASN A 326 20.15 -5.86 24.12
CA ASN A 326 20.36 -5.61 25.55
C ASN A 326 20.70 -4.11 25.84
N VAL A 327 21.00 -3.35 24.80
CA VAL A 327 21.25 -1.90 24.89
C VAL A 327 19.92 -1.16 24.67
N PRO A 328 19.59 -0.14 25.46
CA PRO A 328 18.40 0.68 25.24
C PRO A 328 18.34 1.23 23.82
N LEU A 329 17.18 1.08 23.16
CA LEU A 329 16.91 1.50 21.80
C LEU A 329 15.67 2.35 21.76
N LYS A 330 15.68 3.36 20.89
CA LYS A 330 14.48 4.07 20.42
C LYS A 330 14.52 4.16 18.89
N VAL A 331 13.37 4.27 18.27
CA VAL A 331 13.27 4.55 16.84
C VAL A 331 13.66 6.01 16.60
N ALA A 332 14.70 6.24 15.84
CA ALA A 332 15.10 7.59 15.46
C ALA A 332 14.20 8.15 14.36
N LYS A 333 13.95 7.36 13.31
CA LYS A 333 13.04 7.70 12.19
C LYS A 333 12.35 6.47 11.64
N VAL A 334 11.16 6.70 11.10
CA VAL A 334 10.44 5.76 10.24
C VAL A 334 10.22 6.47 8.91
N LEU A 335 10.92 6.06 7.88
CA LEU A 335 10.86 6.70 6.56
C LEU A 335 10.17 5.78 5.57
N GLN A 336 9.15 6.29 4.90
CA GLN A 336 8.52 5.62 3.77
C GLN A 336 8.79 6.40 2.49
N LYS A 337 9.21 5.69 1.46
CA LYS A 337 9.27 6.23 0.11
C LYS A 337 8.49 5.34 -0.83
N ALA A 338 7.56 5.95 -1.57
CA ALA A 338 6.70 5.26 -2.52
C ALA A 338 6.72 5.97 -3.87
N TYR A 339 6.60 5.18 -4.93
CA TYR A 339 6.58 5.65 -6.30
C TYR A 339 5.45 4.99 -7.06
N ILE A 340 4.71 5.79 -7.83
CA ILE A 340 3.71 5.32 -8.79
C ILE A 340 3.75 6.18 -10.06
N GLU A 341 3.60 5.54 -11.21
CA GLU A 341 3.39 6.20 -12.49
C GLU A 341 2.21 5.54 -13.19
N VAL A 342 1.24 6.34 -13.61
CA VAL A 342 0.02 5.89 -14.30
C VAL A 342 0.01 6.44 -15.71
N ASN A 343 -0.08 5.54 -16.70
CA ASN A 343 -0.10 5.84 -18.11
C ASN A 343 -0.98 4.84 -18.88
N GLU A 344 -0.97 4.89 -20.21
CA GLU A 344 -1.86 4.12 -21.09
C GLU A 344 -1.71 2.60 -20.95
N GLU A 345 -0.52 2.13 -20.61
CA GLU A 345 -0.22 0.69 -20.49
C GLU A 345 -0.59 0.13 -19.13
N GLY A 346 -0.58 0.97 -18.10
CA GLY A 346 -0.76 0.56 -16.72
C GLY A 346 -0.10 1.50 -15.74
N SER A 347 0.24 0.95 -14.59
CA SER A 347 1.17 1.57 -13.68
C SER A 347 2.56 1.12 -14.10
N GLU A 348 3.21 1.94 -14.90
CA GLU A 348 4.50 1.79 -15.60
C GLU A 348 4.57 0.78 -16.76
N ALA A 349 5.04 1.21 -17.94
CA ALA A 349 4.87 0.54 -19.23
C ALA A 349 6.11 -0.12 -19.83
N ALA A 350 5.85 -1.23 -20.56
CA ALA A 350 6.62 -1.67 -21.73
C ALA A 350 5.63 -2.17 -22.80
N ALA A 351 5.78 -1.72 -24.05
CA ALA A 351 4.80 -1.86 -25.11
C ALA A 351 4.72 -3.28 -25.70
N VAL A 352 3.50 -3.83 -25.82
CA VAL A 352 3.11 -4.80 -26.87
C VAL A 352 1.60 -4.69 -27.11
N THR A 353 1.18 -4.54 -28.36
CA THR A 353 -0.20 -4.31 -28.80
C THR A 353 -0.85 -5.63 -29.20
N ALA A 354 -2.08 -5.91 -28.70
CA ALA A 354 -2.98 -6.90 -29.28
C ALA A 354 -4.44 -6.42 -29.21
N MET A 355 -5.09 -6.32 -30.37
CA MET A 355 -6.51 -5.99 -30.52
C MET A 355 -7.37 -7.26 -30.39
N LYS A 356 -8.45 -7.19 -29.58
CA LYS A 356 -9.58 -8.13 -29.69
C LYS A 356 -10.83 -7.35 -30.08
N MET A 357 -11.44 -7.75 -31.20
CA MET A 357 -12.79 -7.28 -31.60
C MET A 357 -13.84 -8.18 -30.96
N ALA A 358 -14.88 -7.58 -30.38
CA ALA A 358 -16.05 -8.28 -29.87
C ALA A 358 -17.22 -8.19 -30.87
N PRO A 359 -18.10 -9.22 -30.94
CA PRO A 359 -19.24 -9.22 -31.86
C PRO A 359 -20.36 -8.31 -31.34
N ALA A 360 -21.05 -7.64 -32.27
CA ALA A 360 -22.19 -6.77 -32.00
C ALA A 360 -23.44 -7.58 -31.58
N MET A 361 -24.02 -7.20 -30.45
CA MET A 361 -25.34 -7.63 -30.01
C MET A 361 -26.38 -6.53 -30.23
N ALA A 362 -27.67 -6.94 -30.44
CA ALA A 362 -28.78 -6.06 -30.73
C ALA A 362 -29.05 -4.99 -29.66
N PRO A 363 -29.59 -3.81 -30.05
CA PRO A 363 -29.65 -2.66 -29.16
C PRO A 363 -30.75 -2.82 -28.11
N ALA A 364 -30.34 -2.75 -26.84
CA ALA A 364 -31.20 -2.39 -25.71
C ALA A 364 -31.48 -0.87 -25.76
N PRO A 365 -32.57 -0.37 -25.14
CA PRO A 365 -32.86 1.06 -25.15
C PRO A 365 -31.70 1.86 -24.59
N PRO A 366 -31.40 3.06 -25.13
CA PRO A 366 -30.22 3.83 -24.77
C PRO A 366 -30.29 4.25 -23.30
N ARG A 367 -29.57 3.52 -22.44
CA ARG A 367 -29.13 4.05 -21.15
C ARG A 367 -27.92 4.92 -21.45
N LEU A 368 -27.96 6.19 -21.06
CA LEU A 368 -26.78 7.04 -21.14
C LEU A 368 -25.69 6.40 -20.29
N ASP A 369 -24.60 6.02 -20.94
CA ASP A 369 -23.44 5.46 -20.27
C ASP A 369 -22.82 6.50 -19.32
N PRO A 370 -22.51 6.14 -18.06
CA PRO A 370 -21.91 7.07 -17.13
C PRO A 370 -20.53 7.51 -17.63
N THR A 371 -20.21 8.76 -17.35
CA THR A 371 -18.90 9.32 -17.64
C THR A 371 -18.19 9.70 -16.35
N ILE A 372 -16.94 9.26 -16.19
CA ILE A 372 -16.03 9.72 -15.15
C ILE A 372 -14.98 10.64 -15.77
N HIS A 373 -14.95 11.87 -15.29
CA HIS A 373 -13.88 12.81 -15.54
C HIS A 373 -13.05 12.98 -14.27
N ALA A 374 -11.84 12.41 -14.24
CA ALA A 374 -10.86 12.66 -13.17
C ALA A 374 -10.12 13.97 -13.45
N ASP A 375 -10.88 15.07 -13.61
CA ASP A 375 -10.46 16.39 -14.02
C ASP A 375 -10.25 17.38 -12.85
N ARG A 376 -10.23 16.88 -11.65
CA ARG A 376 -10.11 17.59 -10.36
C ARG A 376 -9.37 16.71 -9.35
N PRO A 377 -8.92 17.22 -8.19
CA PRO A 377 -8.26 16.42 -7.19
C PRO A 377 -9.07 15.17 -6.81
N PHE A 378 -8.44 14.00 -6.86
CA PHE A 378 -9.09 12.73 -6.64
C PHE A 378 -8.25 11.79 -5.75
N TYR A 379 -8.91 10.82 -5.15
CA TYR A 379 -8.29 9.77 -4.36
C TYR A 379 -8.12 8.52 -5.20
N HIS A 380 -7.01 7.79 -4.99
CA HIS A 380 -6.80 6.50 -5.61
C HIS A 380 -6.25 5.48 -4.61
N VAL A 381 -6.59 4.22 -4.85
CA VAL A 381 -6.10 3.11 -4.04
C VAL A 381 -5.82 1.91 -4.93
N ILE A 382 -4.73 1.17 -4.66
CA ILE A 382 -4.45 -0.12 -5.28
C ILE A 382 -4.77 -1.20 -4.27
N LEU A 383 -5.68 -2.09 -4.64
CA LEU A 383 -6.14 -3.20 -3.83
C LEU A 383 -5.64 -4.53 -4.40
N LYS A 384 -5.19 -5.42 -3.53
CA LYS A 384 -5.08 -6.85 -3.78
C LYS A 384 -6.16 -7.55 -2.96
N ASP A 385 -7.16 -8.10 -3.65
CA ASP A 385 -8.40 -8.49 -2.98
C ASP A 385 -8.97 -7.30 -2.19
N ASN A 386 -8.98 -7.34 -0.86
CA ASN A 386 -9.40 -6.22 -0.01
C ASN A 386 -8.23 -5.50 0.68
N LEU A 387 -7.00 -5.99 0.52
CA LEU A 387 -5.81 -5.37 1.13
C LEU A 387 -5.40 -4.10 0.40
N ILE A 388 -5.24 -3.02 1.14
CA ILE A 388 -4.74 -1.75 0.60
C ILE A 388 -3.23 -1.84 0.45
N LEU A 389 -2.75 -2.04 -0.77
CA LEU A 389 -1.31 -2.02 -1.09
C LEU A 389 -0.78 -0.60 -1.12
N PHE A 390 -1.50 0.28 -1.83
CA PHE A 390 -1.18 1.69 -1.96
C PHE A 390 -2.44 2.53 -1.85
N ALA A 391 -2.28 3.73 -1.32
CA ALA A 391 -3.33 4.74 -1.27
C ALA A 391 -2.73 6.12 -1.43
N GLY A 392 -3.45 7.02 -2.10
CA GLY A 392 -2.94 8.35 -2.32
C GLY A 392 -3.93 9.32 -2.91
N ALA A 393 -3.48 10.57 -3.05
CA ALA A 393 -4.24 11.68 -3.57
C ALA A 393 -3.49 12.35 -4.72
N VAL A 394 -4.19 12.64 -5.79
CA VAL A 394 -3.70 13.44 -6.93
C VAL A 394 -4.30 14.82 -6.82
N HIS A 395 -3.50 15.82 -6.50
CA HIS A 395 -3.90 17.23 -6.50
C HIS A 395 -3.52 17.93 -7.80
N SER A 396 -2.45 17.46 -8.44
CA SER A 396 -1.90 18.04 -9.66
C SER A 396 -1.16 16.96 -10.45
N PRO A 397 -1.79 16.37 -11.47
CA PRO A 397 -1.17 15.34 -12.31
C PRO A 397 0.09 15.77 -13.00
#